data_57cbce848d91bc5a5c137d0e54f5e003
#
_entry.id   57cbce848d91bc5a5c137d0e54f5e003
#
_cell.length_a   1.000
_cell.length_b   1.000
_cell.length_c   1.000
_cell.angle_alpha   90.00
_cell.angle_beta   90.00
_cell.angle_gamma   90.00
#
_symmetry.space_group_name_H-M   'P 1'
#
loop_
_entity.id
_entity.type
_entity.pdbx_description
1 polymer ?
#
loop_
_entity_poly.entity_id
_entity_poly.type
_entity_poly.pdbx_seq_one_letter_code
_entity_poly.pdbx_strand_id
1 'polypeptide(L)'
;VNADSTANVFMAAHLEAAGTAAPSSSGGEVIGTFSNARLISACWTGVNLVPIGMAGSDAAALGTVLGESGRRFSSIFGPAASVMGLWSTLSAYSAEPFDVRSEQPLLEIREPSTVPPTSTLRYTKPSELEKILPACAAMFEEEVGYSPYVGGEEHYRRRVASLIRRRHSLVDFDDDGQVIFKAELGTVSAATAQVQGVWINPAYRGEGLSAGYMSAVVNEALKLAPVVSLYVNSFNTRALALYRTVGFTRTGEFATVLF
;
A
#
# COMPACT_ATOMS: atom_id res chain seq x y z
N VAL A 1 -16.40 -4.67 -4.12
CA VAL A 1 -15.06 -5.09 -3.67
C VAL A 1 -14.58 -6.26 -4.52
N ASN A 2 -15.36 -7.34 -4.65
CA ASN A 2 -14.93 -8.55 -5.37
C ASN A 2 -14.83 -8.39 -6.89
N ALA A 3 -15.45 -7.38 -7.50
CA ALA A 3 -15.38 -7.14 -8.94
C ALA A 3 -13.96 -6.72 -9.41
N ASP A 4 -13.19 -6.10 -8.52
CA ASP A 4 -11.79 -5.75 -8.72
C ASP A 4 -11.06 -5.92 -7.39
N SER A 5 -10.57 -7.12 -7.15
CA SER A 5 -9.90 -7.47 -5.89
C SER A 5 -8.54 -6.77 -5.74
N THR A 6 -7.90 -6.45 -6.85
CA THR A 6 -6.60 -5.79 -6.87
C THR A 6 -6.72 -4.32 -6.46
N ALA A 7 -7.64 -3.58 -7.08
CA ALA A 7 -7.88 -2.18 -6.76
C ALA A 7 -8.52 -1.99 -5.37
N ASN A 8 -9.28 -2.97 -4.89
CA ASN A 8 -10.06 -2.87 -3.66
C ASN A 8 -9.50 -3.68 -2.48
N VAL A 9 -8.23 -4.11 -2.56
CA VAL A 9 -7.60 -4.98 -1.55
C VAL A 9 -7.69 -4.41 -0.13
N PHE A 10 -7.52 -3.09 0.02
CA PHE A 10 -7.60 -2.42 1.33
C PHE A 10 -8.97 -2.62 1.98
N MET A 11 -10.04 -2.34 1.24
CA MET A 11 -11.40 -2.49 1.75
C MET A 11 -11.75 -3.96 1.99
N ALA A 12 -11.32 -4.88 1.09
CA ALA A 12 -11.51 -6.30 1.26
C ALA A 12 -10.90 -6.79 2.57
N ALA A 13 -9.62 -6.50 2.79
CA ALA A 13 -8.91 -6.89 4.00
C ALA A 13 -9.54 -6.28 5.27
N HIS A 14 -10.01 -5.03 5.17
CA HIS A 14 -10.66 -4.35 6.29
C HIS A 14 -11.99 -5.02 6.66
N LEU A 15 -12.84 -5.31 5.68
CA LEU A 15 -14.13 -5.97 5.90
C LEU A 15 -13.95 -7.41 6.40
N GLU A 16 -12.95 -8.15 5.88
CA GLU A 16 -12.61 -9.50 6.36
C GLU A 16 -12.17 -9.48 7.82
N ALA A 17 -11.33 -8.51 8.20
CA ALA A 17 -10.84 -8.38 9.58
C ALA A 17 -11.93 -7.91 10.57
N ALA A 18 -12.80 -6.99 10.14
CA ALA A 18 -13.83 -6.41 10.98
C ALA A 18 -15.12 -7.27 11.03
N GLY A 19 -15.36 -8.08 9.99
CA GLY A 19 -16.62 -8.83 9.81
C GLY A 19 -17.85 -7.95 9.54
N THR A 20 -17.69 -6.63 9.45
CA THR A 20 -18.77 -5.65 9.28
C THR A 20 -18.26 -4.36 8.65
N ALA A 21 -19.16 -3.62 8.00
CA ALA A 21 -18.93 -2.25 7.52
C ALA A 21 -19.31 -1.18 8.56
N ALA A 22 -19.75 -1.58 9.75
CA ALA A 22 -20.10 -0.65 10.83
C ALA A 22 -18.88 0.14 11.31
N PRO A 23 -19.08 1.33 11.92
CA PRO A 23 -18.00 2.11 12.48
C PRO A 23 -17.13 1.29 13.43
N SER A 24 -15.81 1.38 13.25
CA SER A 24 -14.85 0.67 14.09
C SER A 24 -14.48 1.48 15.32
N SER A 25 -14.03 0.79 16.38
CA SER A 25 -13.48 1.43 17.57
C SER A 25 -12.23 2.28 17.28
N SER A 26 -11.59 2.09 16.12
CA SER A 26 -10.48 2.90 15.63
C SER A 26 -10.91 4.20 14.93
N GLY A 27 -12.22 4.52 14.92
CA GLY A 27 -12.76 5.77 14.38
C GLY A 27 -12.97 5.79 12.86
N GLY A 28 -12.81 4.67 12.18
CA GLY A 28 -13.10 4.57 10.74
C GLY A 28 -14.50 4.03 10.48
N GLU A 29 -15.10 4.48 9.40
CA GLU A 29 -16.42 4.05 8.92
C GLU A 29 -16.43 3.93 7.40
N VAL A 30 -17.43 3.21 6.87
CA VAL A 30 -17.68 3.13 5.42
C VAL A 30 -18.88 4.00 5.08
N ILE A 31 -18.64 5.04 4.26
CA ILE A 31 -19.73 5.85 3.68
C ILE A 31 -20.07 5.25 2.32
N GLY A 32 -21.33 4.94 2.08
CA GLY A 32 -21.82 4.38 0.82
C GLY A 32 -22.76 5.31 0.08
N THR A 33 -22.66 5.33 -1.25
CA THR A 33 -23.64 5.97 -2.13
C THR A 33 -24.61 4.90 -2.66
N PHE A 34 -25.89 5.17 -2.56
CA PHE A 34 -26.93 4.21 -2.95
C PHE A 34 -27.79 4.78 -4.08
N SER A 35 -28.17 3.93 -5.02
CA SER A 35 -29.20 4.19 -6.02
C SER A 35 -30.21 3.05 -5.99
N ASN A 36 -31.51 3.37 -5.83
CA ASN A 36 -32.58 2.37 -5.72
C ASN A 36 -32.27 1.25 -4.71
N ALA A 37 -31.78 1.63 -3.51
CA ALA A 37 -31.35 0.71 -2.44
C ALA A 37 -30.15 -0.19 -2.79
N ARG A 38 -29.51 -0.01 -3.94
CA ARG A 38 -28.28 -0.72 -4.32
C ARG A 38 -27.07 0.16 -4.04
N LEU A 39 -26.07 -0.39 -3.33
CA LEU A 39 -24.77 0.27 -3.14
C LEU A 39 -24.05 0.38 -4.49
N ILE A 40 -23.72 1.59 -4.92
CA ILE A 40 -23.03 1.87 -6.18
C ILE A 40 -21.57 2.25 -5.97
N SER A 41 -21.26 2.91 -4.87
CA SER A 41 -19.89 3.27 -4.50
C SER A 41 -19.73 3.37 -2.99
N ALA A 42 -18.51 3.33 -2.51
CA ALA A 42 -18.20 3.44 -1.08
C ALA A 42 -16.87 4.18 -0.86
N CYS A 43 -16.67 4.70 0.35
CA CYS A 43 -15.40 5.25 0.79
C CYS A 43 -15.13 4.83 2.23
N TRP A 44 -13.95 4.29 2.48
CA TRP A 44 -13.43 4.21 3.83
C TRP A 44 -13.00 5.59 4.30
N THR A 45 -13.45 5.99 5.48
CA THR A 45 -13.18 7.31 6.08
C THR A 45 -12.57 7.12 7.47
N GLY A 46 -11.33 6.68 7.52
CA GLY A 46 -10.50 6.57 8.72
C GLY A 46 -9.45 7.67 8.81
N VAL A 47 -8.26 7.30 9.24
CA VAL A 47 -7.05 8.15 9.15
C VAL A 47 -6.73 8.46 7.68
N ASN A 48 -7.00 7.49 6.82
CA ASN A 48 -6.90 7.64 5.37
C ASN A 48 -8.29 7.60 4.74
N LEU A 49 -8.46 8.23 3.59
CA LEU A 49 -9.62 8.07 2.71
C LEU A 49 -9.31 7.06 1.61
N VAL A 50 -10.21 6.08 1.42
CA VAL A 50 -10.05 5.09 0.35
C VAL A 50 -11.37 4.96 -0.42
N PRO A 51 -11.53 5.72 -1.53
CA PRO A 51 -12.72 5.68 -2.36
C PRO A 51 -12.75 4.41 -3.24
N ILE A 52 -13.93 3.83 -3.42
CA ILE A 52 -14.15 2.58 -4.15
C ILE A 52 -15.33 2.74 -5.09
N GLY A 53 -15.12 2.43 -6.37
CA GLY A 53 -16.17 2.43 -7.38
C GLY A 53 -16.80 3.81 -7.62
N MET A 54 -16.17 4.87 -7.16
CA MET A 54 -16.67 6.24 -7.35
C MET A 54 -16.26 6.77 -8.72
N ALA A 55 -17.22 7.19 -9.51
CA ALA A 55 -17.00 7.99 -10.70
C ALA A 55 -17.07 9.49 -10.33
N GLY A 56 -16.48 10.33 -11.17
CA GLY A 56 -16.18 11.75 -10.91
C GLY A 56 -17.22 12.57 -10.12
N SER A 57 -18.50 12.55 -10.48
CA SER A 57 -19.53 13.35 -9.78
C SER A 57 -19.78 12.90 -8.34
N ASP A 58 -19.81 11.58 -8.10
CA ASP A 58 -20.07 11.03 -6.76
C ASP A 58 -18.89 11.26 -5.84
N ALA A 59 -17.68 11.13 -6.37
CA ALA A 59 -16.45 11.42 -5.66
C ALA A 59 -16.35 12.90 -5.28
N ALA A 60 -16.71 13.81 -6.18
CA ALA A 60 -16.74 15.24 -5.94
C ALA A 60 -17.77 15.60 -4.87
N ALA A 61 -18.98 15.03 -4.93
CA ALA A 61 -20.01 15.28 -3.91
C ALA A 61 -19.55 14.82 -2.51
N LEU A 62 -18.92 13.64 -2.43
CA LEU A 62 -18.37 13.14 -1.17
C LEU A 62 -17.23 14.04 -0.66
N GLY A 63 -16.37 14.54 -1.55
CA GLY A 63 -15.27 15.44 -1.19
C GLY A 63 -15.79 16.72 -0.53
N THR A 64 -16.90 17.28 -1.01
CA THR A 64 -17.58 18.42 -0.38
C THR A 64 -18.09 18.07 1.02
N VAL A 65 -18.82 16.96 1.16
CA VAL A 65 -19.36 16.51 2.46
C VAL A 65 -18.26 16.29 3.50
N LEU A 66 -17.17 15.64 3.10
CA LEU A 66 -16.03 15.40 3.99
C LEU A 66 -15.31 16.70 4.35
N GLY A 67 -15.17 17.62 3.40
CA GLY A 67 -14.59 18.93 3.64
C GLY A 67 -15.39 19.77 4.64
N GLU A 68 -16.69 19.83 4.49
CA GLU A 68 -17.61 20.53 5.42
C GLU A 68 -17.61 19.92 6.83
N SER A 69 -17.28 18.63 6.95
CA SER A 69 -17.18 17.96 8.26
C SER A 69 -16.01 18.44 9.11
N GLY A 70 -15.03 19.14 8.55
CA GLY A 70 -13.82 19.60 9.21
C GLY A 70 -12.84 18.48 9.63
N ARG A 71 -13.08 17.24 9.21
CA ARG A 71 -12.20 16.11 9.52
C ARG A 71 -10.85 16.25 8.78
N ARG A 72 -9.77 15.85 9.45
CA ARG A 72 -8.44 15.78 8.85
C ARG A 72 -8.08 14.35 8.53
N PHE A 73 -7.38 14.16 7.43
CA PHE A 73 -6.93 12.88 6.93
C PHE A 73 -5.42 12.94 6.71
N SER A 74 -4.74 11.81 6.85
CA SER A 74 -3.30 11.72 6.56
C SER A 74 -3.02 11.45 5.07
N SER A 75 -3.96 10.82 4.38
CA SER A 75 -3.86 10.60 2.93
C SER A 75 -5.20 10.23 2.30
N ILE A 76 -5.24 10.38 0.97
CA ILE A 76 -6.27 9.78 0.11
C ILE A 76 -5.52 8.86 -0.83
N PHE A 77 -5.93 7.60 -0.98
CA PHE A 77 -5.30 6.69 -1.95
C PHE A 77 -6.31 5.69 -2.52
N GLY A 78 -6.02 5.17 -3.71
CA GLY A 78 -6.86 4.20 -4.41
C GLY A 78 -6.91 4.43 -5.91
N PRO A 79 -7.94 3.95 -6.61
CA PRO A 79 -8.11 4.18 -8.05
C PRO A 79 -8.06 5.66 -8.40
N ALA A 80 -7.18 6.02 -9.36
CA ALA A 80 -6.83 7.41 -9.66
C ALA A 80 -8.06 8.30 -9.96
N ALA A 81 -9.00 7.81 -10.76
CA ALA A 81 -10.21 8.57 -11.09
C ALA A 81 -11.05 8.92 -9.85
N SER A 82 -11.16 7.98 -8.90
CA SER A 82 -11.90 8.19 -7.65
C SER A 82 -11.16 9.13 -6.70
N VAL A 83 -9.85 8.95 -6.55
CA VAL A 83 -9.00 9.81 -5.69
C VAL A 83 -8.98 11.23 -6.20
N MET A 84 -8.70 11.43 -7.48
CA MET A 84 -8.60 12.78 -8.06
C MET A 84 -9.97 13.47 -8.13
N GLY A 85 -11.04 12.69 -8.37
CA GLY A 85 -12.42 13.23 -8.28
C GLY A 85 -12.75 13.72 -6.88
N LEU A 86 -12.45 12.95 -5.84
CA LEU A 86 -12.67 13.34 -4.44
C LEU A 86 -11.79 14.56 -4.07
N TRP A 87 -10.53 14.55 -4.46
CA TRP A 87 -9.59 15.63 -4.20
C TRP A 87 -10.01 16.94 -4.86
N SER A 88 -10.61 16.90 -6.04
CA SER A 88 -11.02 18.10 -6.78
C SER A 88 -11.92 19.06 -5.98
N THR A 89 -12.69 18.56 -5.03
CA THR A 89 -13.55 19.36 -4.16
C THR A 89 -13.04 19.45 -2.72
N LEU A 90 -12.49 18.35 -2.18
CA LEU A 90 -11.93 18.32 -0.83
C LEU A 90 -10.75 19.30 -0.66
N SER A 91 -10.01 19.57 -1.74
CA SER A 91 -8.88 20.51 -1.74
C SER A 91 -9.26 21.92 -1.28
N ALA A 92 -10.51 22.35 -1.52
CA ALA A 92 -11.00 23.66 -1.07
C ALA A 92 -11.14 23.78 0.47
N TYR A 93 -11.17 22.67 1.17
CA TYR A 93 -11.36 22.57 2.62
C TYR A 93 -10.13 22.04 3.37
N SER A 94 -9.12 21.58 2.65
CA SER A 94 -7.93 20.93 3.21
C SER A 94 -6.74 21.90 3.23
N ALA A 95 -5.77 21.63 4.12
CA ALA A 95 -4.46 22.24 3.99
C ALA A 95 -3.80 21.83 2.68
N GLU A 96 -2.78 22.57 2.26
CA GLU A 96 -1.95 22.19 1.12
C GLU A 96 -1.35 20.78 1.34
N PRO A 97 -1.50 19.88 0.38
CA PRO A 97 -0.98 18.54 0.51
C PRO A 97 0.56 18.57 0.44
N PHE A 98 1.18 17.67 1.18
CA PHE A 98 2.63 17.46 1.10
C PHE A 98 3.04 16.98 -0.30
N ASP A 99 2.25 16.06 -0.89
CA ASP A 99 2.51 15.51 -2.22
C ASP A 99 1.21 15.03 -2.88
N VAL A 100 1.12 15.17 -4.21
CA VAL A 100 0.02 14.66 -5.03
C VAL A 100 0.58 13.78 -6.14
N ARG A 101 0.43 12.48 -5.98
CA ARG A 101 0.87 11.45 -6.93
C ARG A 101 -0.31 11.00 -7.76
N SER A 102 -0.56 11.69 -8.85
CA SER A 102 -1.74 11.46 -9.71
C SER A 102 -1.65 10.21 -10.57
N GLU A 103 -0.42 9.69 -10.79
CA GLU A 103 -0.14 8.57 -11.70
C GLU A 103 0.75 7.54 -11.00
N GLN A 104 0.11 6.47 -10.54
CA GLN A 104 0.77 5.33 -9.92
C GLN A 104 0.25 4.04 -10.57
N PRO A 105 0.95 3.48 -11.59
CA PRO A 105 0.58 2.20 -12.17
C PRO A 105 0.28 1.15 -11.10
N LEU A 106 -0.93 0.57 -11.15
CA LEU A 106 -1.33 -0.59 -10.38
C LEU A 106 -0.95 -1.84 -11.16
N LEU A 107 -0.14 -2.69 -10.55
CA LEU A 107 0.42 -3.88 -11.17
C LEU A 107 -0.03 -5.13 -10.42
N GLU A 108 -0.19 -6.25 -11.14
CA GLU A 108 -0.46 -7.55 -10.53
C GLU A 108 0.30 -8.69 -11.19
N ILE A 109 0.46 -9.78 -10.45
CA ILE A 109 0.95 -11.08 -10.91
C ILE A 109 0.14 -12.18 -10.24
N ARG A 110 -0.15 -13.26 -10.98
CA ARG A 110 -1.00 -14.39 -10.52
C ARG A 110 -0.27 -15.72 -10.51
N GLU A 111 0.88 -15.79 -11.14
CA GLU A 111 1.71 -16.98 -11.27
C GLU A 111 3.10 -16.71 -10.69
N PRO A 112 3.81 -17.74 -10.23
CA PRO A 112 5.21 -17.59 -9.85
C PRO A 112 6.03 -16.96 -10.98
N SER A 113 6.97 -16.08 -10.60
CA SER A 113 7.89 -15.47 -11.56
C SER A 113 8.75 -16.53 -12.25
N THR A 114 9.09 -16.31 -13.52
CA THR A 114 10.11 -17.11 -14.23
C THR A 114 11.53 -16.76 -13.81
N VAL A 115 11.73 -15.65 -13.12
CA VAL A 115 13.02 -15.28 -12.53
C VAL A 115 13.31 -16.20 -11.35
N PRO A 116 14.49 -16.84 -11.29
CA PRO A 116 14.87 -17.68 -10.14
C PRO A 116 14.81 -16.87 -8.83
N PRO A 117 14.08 -17.36 -7.82
CA PRO A 117 13.98 -16.64 -6.55
C PRO A 117 15.27 -16.76 -5.74
N THR A 118 15.63 -15.70 -5.02
CA THR A 118 16.67 -15.72 -4.00
C THR A 118 16.26 -16.65 -2.85
N SER A 119 17.15 -17.55 -2.45
CA SER A 119 16.87 -18.55 -1.42
C SER A 119 17.03 -18.05 0.02
N THR A 120 17.69 -16.90 0.21
CA THR A 120 18.01 -16.33 1.52
C THR A 120 16.91 -15.46 2.09
N LEU A 121 15.95 -14.97 1.24
CA LEU A 121 14.82 -14.19 1.70
C LEU A 121 13.93 -15.00 2.64
N ARG A 122 13.59 -14.41 3.77
CA ARG A 122 12.73 -15.04 4.77
C ARG A 122 11.87 -14.05 5.53
N TYR A 123 10.92 -14.53 6.28
CA TYR A 123 10.15 -13.69 7.20
C TYR A 123 11.04 -13.15 8.32
N THR A 124 10.85 -11.87 8.65
CA THR A 124 11.49 -11.19 9.78
C THR A 124 11.03 -11.84 11.10
N LYS A 125 11.96 -12.12 11.99
CA LYS A 125 11.65 -12.62 13.33
C LYS A 125 11.34 -11.47 14.30
N PRO A 126 10.47 -11.67 15.32
CA PRO A 126 10.19 -10.62 16.31
C PRO A 126 11.44 -10.06 17.02
N SER A 127 12.45 -10.90 17.25
CA SER A 127 13.73 -10.50 17.84
C SER A 127 14.62 -9.63 16.94
N GLU A 128 14.25 -9.47 15.68
CA GLU A 128 14.99 -8.68 14.68
C GLU A 128 14.38 -7.29 14.46
N LEU A 129 13.35 -6.91 15.22
CA LEU A 129 12.67 -5.62 15.09
C LEU A 129 13.66 -4.46 15.07
N GLU A 130 14.55 -4.39 16.05
CA GLU A 130 15.52 -3.28 16.16
C GLU A 130 16.54 -3.28 15.00
N LYS A 131 16.83 -4.45 14.43
CA LYS A 131 17.76 -4.57 13.29
C LYS A 131 17.14 -4.08 11.98
N ILE A 132 15.83 -4.29 11.80
CA ILE A 132 15.16 -3.90 10.54
C ILE A 132 14.65 -2.46 10.56
N LEU A 133 14.42 -1.87 11.72
CA LEU A 133 13.86 -0.51 11.86
C LEU A 133 14.63 0.55 11.07
N PRO A 134 15.98 0.59 11.07
CA PRO A 134 16.73 1.57 10.27
C PRO A 134 16.45 1.45 8.77
N ALA A 135 16.38 0.22 8.25
CA ALA A 135 16.07 -0.02 6.84
C ALA A 135 14.61 0.35 6.50
N CYS A 136 13.67 0.12 7.43
CA CYS A 136 12.29 0.57 7.27
C CYS A 136 12.19 2.09 7.24
N ALA A 137 12.94 2.79 8.12
CA ALA A 137 12.96 4.24 8.14
C ALA A 137 13.62 4.81 6.87
N ALA A 138 14.77 4.29 6.47
CA ALA A 138 15.45 4.71 5.24
C ALA A 138 14.55 4.54 4.00
N MET A 139 13.87 3.41 3.88
CA MET A 139 12.90 3.17 2.82
C MET A 139 11.78 4.23 2.83
N PHE A 140 11.22 4.50 4.01
CA PHE A 140 10.15 5.48 4.15
C PHE A 140 10.62 6.89 3.76
N GLU A 141 11.80 7.30 4.22
CA GLU A 141 12.40 8.60 3.89
C GLU A 141 12.68 8.75 2.39
N GLU A 142 13.19 7.69 1.74
CA GLU A 142 13.42 7.69 0.30
C GLU A 142 12.10 7.77 -0.51
N GLU A 143 11.02 7.15 -0.01
CA GLU A 143 9.75 7.10 -0.73
C GLU A 143 8.88 8.32 -0.45
N VAL A 144 8.85 8.80 0.79
CA VAL A 144 7.91 9.84 1.24
C VAL A 144 8.58 11.20 1.37
N GLY A 145 9.89 11.26 1.63
CA GLY A 145 10.66 12.50 1.67
C GLY A 145 10.82 13.13 3.06
N TYR A 146 10.27 12.49 4.12
CA TYR A 146 10.49 12.91 5.51
C TYR A 146 10.62 11.71 6.43
N SER A 147 11.18 11.93 7.63
CA SER A 147 11.40 10.86 8.60
C SER A 147 10.08 10.31 9.15
N PRO A 148 9.89 8.97 9.21
CA PRO A 148 8.72 8.35 9.82
C PRO A 148 8.60 8.62 11.32
N TYR A 149 9.62 9.18 11.93
CA TYR A 149 9.66 9.49 13.36
C TYR A 149 9.04 10.85 13.71
N VAL A 150 8.67 11.66 12.71
CA VAL A 150 8.02 12.97 12.95
C VAL A 150 6.70 12.83 13.74
N GLY A 151 5.95 11.74 13.55
CA GLY A 151 4.74 11.42 14.32
C GLY A 151 4.99 10.66 15.62
N GLY A 152 6.26 10.45 16.01
CA GLY A 152 6.68 9.69 17.17
C GLY A 152 7.26 8.32 16.80
N GLU A 153 8.48 8.06 17.25
CA GLU A 153 9.24 6.83 16.99
C GLU A 153 8.47 5.57 17.39
N GLU A 154 7.84 5.59 18.56
CA GLU A 154 7.09 4.45 19.09
C GLU A 154 5.87 4.08 18.22
N HIS A 155 5.25 5.05 17.55
CA HIS A 155 4.14 4.77 16.62
C HIS A 155 4.64 3.97 15.42
N TYR A 156 5.73 4.40 14.81
CA TYR A 156 6.34 3.72 13.67
C TYR A 156 6.85 2.33 14.04
N ARG A 157 7.52 2.23 15.19
CA ARG A 157 8.02 0.97 15.76
C ARG A 157 6.88 -0.06 15.95
N ARG A 158 5.74 0.36 16.52
CA ARG A 158 4.56 -0.49 16.68
C ARG A 158 3.98 -0.95 15.33
N ARG A 159 3.99 -0.08 14.32
CA ARG A 159 3.58 -0.44 12.95
C ARG A 159 4.46 -1.55 12.39
N VAL A 160 5.78 -1.39 12.42
CA VAL A 160 6.73 -2.42 11.94
C VAL A 160 6.59 -3.71 12.73
N ALA A 161 6.52 -3.64 14.06
CA ALA A 161 6.30 -4.81 14.91
C ALA A 161 4.99 -5.54 14.58
N SER A 162 3.94 -4.82 14.19
CA SER A 162 2.67 -5.43 13.76
C SER A 162 2.81 -6.21 12.46
N LEU A 163 3.55 -5.69 11.47
CA LEU A 163 3.84 -6.40 10.22
C LEU A 163 4.63 -7.69 10.49
N ILE A 164 5.64 -7.63 11.36
CA ILE A 164 6.44 -8.81 11.75
C ILE A 164 5.54 -9.88 12.40
N ARG A 165 4.71 -9.50 13.38
CA ARG A 165 3.80 -10.45 14.07
C ARG A 165 2.82 -11.12 13.11
N ARG A 166 2.36 -10.41 12.08
CA ARG A 166 1.45 -10.95 11.05
C ARG A 166 2.18 -11.79 10.00
N ARG A 167 3.51 -11.90 10.06
CA ARG A 167 4.33 -12.49 9.00
C ARG A 167 4.17 -11.76 7.65
N HIS A 168 4.09 -10.46 7.70
CA HIS A 168 3.99 -9.55 6.55
C HIS A 168 5.28 -8.76 6.30
N SER A 169 6.37 -9.09 7.00
CA SER A 169 7.69 -8.49 6.81
C SER A 169 8.68 -9.55 6.34
N LEU A 170 9.31 -9.29 5.22
CA LEU A 170 10.30 -10.15 4.57
C LEU A 170 11.66 -9.44 4.56
N VAL A 171 12.74 -10.17 4.81
CA VAL A 171 14.08 -9.59 4.95
C VAL A 171 15.16 -10.58 4.55
N ASP A 172 16.26 -10.04 4.06
CA ASP A 172 17.55 -10.71 3.99
C ASP A 172 18.65 -9.86 4.63
N PHE A 173 19.58 -10.49 5.32
CA PHE A 173 20.71 -9.86 5.99
C PHE A 173 22.01 -10.43 5.43
N ASP A 174 23.04 -9.59 5.43
CA ASP A 174 24.41 -10.05 5.22
C ASP A 174 25.01 -10.74 6.46
N ASP A 175 26.26 -11.19 6.35
CA ASP A 175 26.98 -11.88 7.42
C ASP A 175 27.23 -10.97 8.64
N ASP A 176 27.26 -9.65 8.43
CA ASP A 176 27.41 -8.63 9.49
C ASP A 176 26.07 -8.24 10.14
N GLY A 177 24.96 -8.81 9.64
CA GLY A 177 23.62 -8.56 10.13
C GLY A 177 23.02 -7.24 9.65
N GLN A 178 23.56 -6.65 8.57
CA GLN A 178 22.96 -5.51 7.88
C GLN A 178 21.86 -5.98 6.91
N VAL A 179 20.80 -5.21 6.79
CA VAL A 179 19.74 -5.52 5.83
C VAL A 179 20.27 -5.33 4.41
N ILE A 180 20.23 -6.38 3.59
CA ILE A 180 20.44 -6.32 2.15
C ILE A 180 19.17 -5.88 1.43
N PHE A 181 18.07 -6.59 1.73
CA PHE A 181 16.76 -6.40 1.12
C PHE A 181 15.66 -6.52 2.14
N LYS A 182 14.61 -5.73 1.97
CA LYS A 182 13.35 -5.90 2.69
C LYS A 182 12.14 -5.62 1.79
N ALA A 183 11.03 -6.27 2.10
CA ALA A 183 9.71 -5.98 1.53
C ALA A 183 8.62 -6.25 2.58
N GLU A 184 7.46 -5.65 2.38
CA GLU A 184 6.31 -5.82 3.26
C GLU A 184 5.07 -6.22 2.45
N LEU A 185 4.20 -7.01 3.08
CA LEU A 185 2.83 -7.24 2.61
C LEU A 185 1.94 -6.26 3.39
N GLY A 186 1.70 -5.09 2.80
CA GLY A 186 1.01 -3.99 3.50
C GLY A 186 -0.44 -4.31 3.80
N THR A 187 -1.12 -4.90 2.82
CA THR A 187 -2.52 -5.29 2.91
C THR A 187 -2.69 -6.68 2.33
N VAL A 188 -3.36 -7.56 3.05
CA VAL A 188 -3.65 -8.93 2.61
C VAL A 188 -5.11 -9.24 2.85
N SER A 189 -5.81 -9.64 1.80
CA SER A 189 -7.15 -10.20 1.80
C SER A 189 -7.12 -11.65 1.29
N ALA A 190 -8.22 -12.36 1.37
CA ALA A 190 -8.33 -13.69 0.80
C ALA A 190 -8.09 -13.72 -0.73
N ALA A 191 -8.32 -12.60 -1.43
CA ALA A 191 -8.19 -12.51 -2.88
C ALA A 191 -6.87 -11.91 -3.36
N THR A 192 -6.24 -11.02 -2.58
CA THR A 192 -5.06 -10.25 -3.03
C THR A 192 -4.13 -9.96 -1.87
N ALA A 193 -2.82 -10.15 -2.09
CA ALA A 193 -1.75 -9.66 -1.21
C ALA A 193 -1.04 -8.48 -1.89
N GLN A 194 -1.03 -7.31 -1.24
CA GLN A 194 -0.39 -6.11 -1.79
C GLN A 194 0.98 -5.90 -1.17
N VAL A 195 2.00 -5.89 -2.03
CA VAL A 195 3.39 -5.63 -1.66
C VAL A 195 3.61 -4.12 -1.55
N GLN A 196 4.34 -3.72 -0.53
CA GLN A 196 4.80 -2.35 -0.31
C GLN A 196 6.20 -2.33 0.31
N GLY A 197 6.79 -1.14 0.42
CA GLY A 197 8.03 -0.94 1.17
C GLY A 197 9.18 -1.82 0.67
N VAL A 198 9.27 -2.04 -0.64
CA VAL A 198 10.39 -2.76 -1.26
C VAL A 198 11.63 -1.88 -1.23
N TRP A 199 12.68 -2.37 -0.61
CA TRP A 199 13.91 -1.62 -0.48
C TRP A 199 15.14 -2.52 -0.55
N ILE A 200 16.15 -2.04 -1.26
CA ILE A 200 17.50 -2.58 -1.29
C ILE A 200 18.44 -1.57 -0.66
N ASN A 201 19.28 -2.04 0.23
CA ASN A 201 20.34 -1.24 0.83
C ASN A 201 21.21 -0.62 -0.27
N PRO A 202 21.47 0.69 -0.24
CA PRO A 202 22.27 1.40 -1.23
C PRO A 202 23.62 0.73 -1.54
N ALA A 203 24.25 0.09 -0.55
CA ALA A 203 25.53 -0.62 -0.73
C ALA A 203 25.45 -1.83 -1.69
N TYR A 204 24.25 -2.39 -1.89
CA TYR A 204 24.00 -3.57 -2.73
C TYR A 204 23.23 -3.23 -4.02
N ARG A 205 23.03 -1.93 -4.31
CA ARG A 205 22.32 -1.51 -5.53
C ARG A 205 23.22 -1.65 -6.76
N GLY A 206 22.62 -2.05 -7.88
CA GLY A 206 23.35 -2.22 -9.15
C GLY A 206 23.90 -3.63 -9.36
N GLU A 207 23.83 -4.52 -8.38
CA GLU A 207 24.33 -5.92 -8.44
C GLU A 207 23.34 -6.90 -9.07
N GLY A 208 22.18 -6.44 -9.57
CA GLY A 208 21.18 -7.30 -10.21
C GLY A 208 20.32 -8.14 -9.25
N LEU A 209 20.44 -7.92 -7.94
CA LEU A 209 19.80 -8.74 -6.90
C LEU A 209 18.26 -8.58 -6.84
N SER A 210 17.75 -7.41 -7.21
CA SER A 210 16.35 -7.02 -7.00
C SER A 210 15.34 -8.00 -7.59
N ALA A 211 15.63 -8.56 -8.79
CA ALA A 211 14.69 -9.44 -9.48
C ALA A 211 14.53 -10.79 -8.76
N GLY A 212 15.63 -11.37 -8.27
CA GLY A 212 15.59 -12.61 -7.47
C GLY A 212 14.88 -12.43 -6.15
N TYR A 213 15.12 -11.32 -5.45
CA TYR A 213 14.40 -10.97 -4.22
C TYR A 213 12.92 -10.77 -4.47
N MET A 214 12.56 -10.00 -5.49
CA MET A 214 11.16 -9.72 -5.78
C MET A 214 10.41 -10.98 -6.23
N SER A 215 11.08 -11.90 -6.97
CA SER A 215 10.55 -13.23 -7.28
C SER A 215 10.26 -14.03 -6.01
N ALA A 216 11.16 -14.01 -5.03
CA ALA A 216 10.95 -14.69 -3.75
C ALA A 216 9.78 -14.06 -2.96
N VAL A 217 9.62 -12.73 -2.97
CA VAL A 217 8.46 -12.03 -2.38
C VAL A 217 7.16 -12.49 -3.01
N VAL A 218 7.11 -12.57 -4.34
CA VAL A 218 5.92 -13.06 -5.09
C VAL A 218 5.56 -14.47 -4.65
N ASN A 219 6.55 -15.37 -4.57
CA ASN A 219 6.31 -16.76 -4.15
C ASN A 219 5.76 -16.87 -2.73
N GLU A 220 6.24 -16.05 -1.80
CA GLU A 220 5.70 -16.00 -0.44
C GLU A 220 4.28 -15.39 -0.39
N ALA A 221 4.04 -14.34 -1.16
CA ALA A 221 2.73 -13.68 -1.22
C ALA A 221 1.65 -14.56 -1.87
N LEU A 222 1.99 -15.33 -2.92
CA LEU A 222 1.08 -16.28 -3.58
C LEU A 222 0.64 -17.44 -2.68
N LYS A 223 1.35 -17.71 -1.58
CA LYS A 223 0.88 -18.67 -0.56
C LYS A 223 -0.28 -18.13 0.27
N LEU A 224 -0.50 -16.81 0.28
CA LEU A 224 -1.51 -16.13 1.09
C LEU A 224 -2.74 -15.74 0.27
N ALA A 225 -2.58 -15.39 -1.01
CA ALA A 225 -3.66 -14.98 -1.89
C ALA A 225 -3.34 -15.31 -3.36
N PRO A 226 -4.35 -15.56 -4.21
CA PRO A 226 -4.14 -15.92 -5.61
C PRO A 226 -3.62 -14.77 -6.49
N VAL A 227 -3.65 -13.54 -5.98
CA VAL A 227 -3.14 -12.35 -6.69
C VAL A 227 -2.13 -11.63 -5.81
N VAL A 228 -0.99 -11.27 -6.38
CA VAL A 228 -0.04 -10.36 -5.75
C VAL A 228 -0.07 -9.04 -6.49
N SER A 229 -0.25 -7.93 -5.78
CA SER A 229 -0.34 -6.60 -6.37
C SER A 229 0.66 -5.64 -5.73
N LEU A 230 0.92 -4.55 -6.43
CA LEU A 230 1.58 -3.36 -5.93
C LEU A 230 1.20 -2.16 -6.79
N TYR A 231 1.40 -0.96 -6.26
CA TYR A 231 1.40 0.24 -7.07
C TYR A 231 2.71 1.02 -6.87
N VAL A 232 3.12 1.78 -7.85
CA VAL A 232 4.43 2.42 -7.89
C VAL A 232 4.35 3.76 -8.61
N ASN A 233 5.11 4.76 -8.18
CA ASN A 233 5.14 6.06 -8.85
C ASN A 233 5.59 5.93 -10.30
N SER A 234 4.90 6.56 -11.24
CA SER A 234 5.18 6.49 -12.68
C SER A 234 6.60 6.96 -13.05
N PHE A 235 7.17 7.87 -12.25
CA PHE A 235 8.54 8.34 -12.44
C PHE A 235 9.62 7.35 -11.94
N ASN A 236 9.24 6.32 -11.16
CA ASN A 236 10.18 5.30 -10.69
C ASN A 236 10.42 4.23 -11.77
N THR A 237 11.11 4.63 -12.84
CA THR A 237 11.36 3.78 -14.01
C THR A 237 12.16 2.53 -13.69
N ARG A 238 13.05 2.57 -12.68
CA ARG A 238 13.82 1.42 -12.21
C ARG A 238 12.92 0.35 -11.59
N ALA A 239 12.02 0.75 -10.70
CA ALA A 239 11.06 -0.18 -10.09
C ALA A 239 10.09 -0.75 -11.12
N LEU A 240 9.59 0.07 -12.06
CA LEU A 240 8.74 -0.40 -13.16
C LEU A 240 9.44 -1.43 -14.04
N ALA A 241 10.72 -1.23 -14.36
CA ALA A 241 11.52 -2.20 -15.12
C ALA A 241 11.70 -3.51 -14.33
N LEU A 242 12.01 -3.43 -13.03
CA LEU A 242 12.10 -4.58 -12.14
C LEU A 242 10.80 -5.40 -12.12
N TYR A 243 9.67 -4.74 -11.85
CA TYR A 243 8.38 -5.45 -11.75
C TYR A 243 7.97 -6.09 -13.07
N ARG A 244 8.24 -5.45 -14.21
CA ARG A 244 8.04 -6.05 -15.53
C ARG A 244 8.91 -7.29 -15.74
N THR A 245 10.19 -7.23 -15.36
CA THR A 245 11.14 -8.38 -15.43
C THR A 245 10.64 -9.56 -14.59
N VAL A 246 10.07 -9.29 -13.43
CA VAL A 246 9.51 -10.34 -12.55
C VAL A 246 8.22 -10.93 -13.10
N GLY A 247 7.51 -10.22 -13.98
CA GLY A 247 6.29 -10.70 -14.64
C GLY A 247 5.01 -9.98 -14.22
N PHE A 248 5.12 -8.88 -13.47
CA PHE A 248 3.95 -8.05 -13.18
C PHE A 248 3.40 -7.38 -14.45
N THR A 249 2.08 -7.33 -14.54
CA THR A 249 1.33 -6.64 -15.59
C THR A 249 0.52 -5.49 -15.03
N ARG A 250 0.37 -4.40 -15.80
CA ARG A 250 -0.45 -3.26 -15.39
C ARG A 250 -1.93 -3.60 -15.55
N THR A 251 -2.73 -3.36 -14.51
CA THR A 251 -4.16 -3.63 -14.46
C THR A 251 -4.99 -2.37 -14.19
N GLY A 252 -4.35 -1.29 -13.75
CA GLY A 252 -5.04 -0.05 -13.43
C GLY A 252 -4.09 1.09 -13.14
N GLU A 253 -4.67 2.14 -12.57
CA GLU A 253 -3.97 3.33 -12.11
C GLU A 253 -4.45 3.73 -10.73
N PHE A 254 -3.52 3.97 -9.83
CA PHE A 254 -3.77 4.55 -8.51
C PHE A 254 -3.32 6.01 -8.48
N ALA A 255 -3.83 6.73 -7.52
CA ALA A 255 -3.33 8.03 -7.10
C ALA A 255 -3.23 8.09 -5.58
N THR A 256 -2.38 8.98 -5.09
CA THR A 256 -2.24 9.26 -3.65
C THR A 256 -2.11 10.77 -3.43
N VAL A 257 -2.87 11.29 -2.47
CA VAL A 257 -2.69 12.64 -1.92
C VAL A 257 -2.20 12.48 -0.49
N LEU A 258 -1.07 13.09 -0.15
CA LEU A 258 -0.42 13.02 1.18
C LEU A 258 -0.53 14.37 1.88
N PHE A 259 -0.91 14.38 3.16
CA PHE A 259 -1.03 15.57 4.00
C PHE A 259 0.01 15.60 5.12
#